data_7819a5671aec3acbfd251ae2ed05aa89
#
_entry.id   7819a5671aec3acbfd251ae2ed05aa89
#
_cell.length_a   1.000
_cell.length_b   1.000
_cell.length_c   1.000
_cell.angle_alpha   90.00
_cell.angle_beta   90.00
_cell.angle_gamma   90.00
#
_symmetry.space_group_name_H-M   'P 1'
#
loop_
_entity.id
_entity.type
_entity.pdbx_description
1 polymer ?
#
loop_
_entity_poly.entity_id
_entity_poly.type
_entity_poly.pdbx_seq_one_letter_code
_entity_poly.pdbx_strand_id
1 'polypeptide(L)'
;MPIARVGVETAWGPTADDEVTVDVPAGVGAGDLMVAFVGLIGVVDVIAPAGWTPIDAPADAGSNLRVGAYVRTASGSEPADYTWEFGSNRKYFGCILAYSGVDSVSPVAAHAKATDTTTDTITPSGVLVPGSGWLLTAAAGRYMGTPVVTWSTSDSNDTEHLNLGSDAEAAQNITAAVWDSGELAGGSTTRTLTASGTLGLLAAWAVALAPDDATTTWVPWTVGAAQIGVEADS
;
A
#
# COMPACT_ATOMS: atom_id res chain seq x y z
N MET A 1 5.65 -5.96 -19.27
CA MET A 1 6.77 -4.98 -19.02
C MET A 1 7.14 -5.03 -17.56
N PRO A 2 8.42 -4.77 -17.15
CA PRO A 2 8.74 -4.67 -15.73
C PRO A 2 7.98 -3.50 -15.10
N ILE A 3 7.64 -3.65 -13.81
CA ILE A 3 7.06 -2.55 -13.05
C ILE A 3 8.12 -1.47 -12.88
N ALA A 4 7.72 -0.21 -13.06
CA ALA A 4 8.58 0.93 -12.78
C ALA A 4 7.77 2.02 -12.05
N ARG A 5 8.38 2.62 -11.03
CA ARG A 5 7.77 3.76 -10.34
C ARG A 5 7.79 5.00 -11.23
N VAL A 6 6.62 5.61 -11.44
CA VAL A 6 6.45 6.85 -12.20
C VAL A 6 6.67 8.05 -11.29
N GLY A 7 6.05 8.06 -10.12
CA GLY A 7 6.17 9.17 -9.17
C GLY A 7 5.46 8.90 -7.84
N VAL A 8 5.64 9.81 -6.91
CA VAL A 8 5.02 9.81 -5.58
C VAL A 8 4.68 11.23 -5.19
N GLU A 9 3.49 11.41 -4.62
CA GLU A 9 3.09 12.66 -3.97
C GLU A 9 2.49 12.37 -2.60
N THR A 10 2.67 13.32 -1.68
CA THR A 10 2.25 13.17 -0.29
C THR A 10 1.60 14.44 0.23
N ALA A 11 0.61 14.26 1.10
CA ALA A 11 -0.02 15.34 1.84
C ALA A 11 -0.21 14.92 3.30
N TRP A 12 -0.11 15.88 4.22
CA TRP A 12 -0.37 15.63 5.62
C TRP A 12 -0.84 16.93 6.30
N GLY A 13 -1.67 16.79 7.34
CA GLY A 13 -2.22 17.91 8.07
C GLY A 13 -1.96 17.79 9.56
N PRO A 14 -1.07 18.64 10.15
CA PRO A 14 -0.93 18.77 11.60
C PRO A 14 -2.15 19.43 12.22
N THR A 15 -2.86 20.24 11.44
CA THR A 15 -4.17 20.80 11.78
C THR A 15 -5.26 19.86 11.28
N ALA A 16 -6.29 19.66 12.09
CA ALA A 16 -7.41 18.81 11.70
C ALA A 16 -8.23 19.45 10.58
N ASP A 17 -8.57 18.67 9.56
CA ASP A 17 -9.40 19.05 8.43
C ASP A 17 -10.42 17.93 8.15
N ASP A 18 -11.44 18.20 7.35
CA ASP A 18 -12.44 17.23 6.94
C ASP A 18 -12.13 16.58 5.58
N GLU A 19 -10.93 16.84 5.04
CA GLU A 19 -10.44 16.26 3.79
C GLU A 19 -8.90 16.11 3.76
N VAL A 20 -8.41 15.30 2.83
CA VAL A 20 -7.02 15.31 2.37
C VAL A 20 -6.97 15.40 0.86
N THR A 21 -6.29 16.38 0.34
CA THR A 21 -6.00 16.55 -1.09
C THR A 21 -4.55 16.17 -1.35
N VAL A 22 -4.33 15.25 -2.28
CA VAL A 22 -3.00 14.79 -2.71
C VAL A 22 -2.85 15.04 -4.20
N ASP A 23 -1.76 15.69 -4.59
CA ASP A 23 -1.46 15.94 -5.99
C ASP A 23 -1.26 14.62 -6.75
N VAL A 24 -1.59 14.60 -8.03
CA VAL A 24 -1.28 13.47 -8.90
C VAL A 24 0.22 13.49 -9.22
N PRO A 25 0.95 12.36 -9.03
CA PRO A 25 2.37 12.32 -9.34
C PRO A 25 2.68 12.73 -10.77
N ALA A 26 3.71 13.55 -10.94
CA ALA A 26 4.14 14.00 -12.25
C ALA A 26 4.54 12.81 -13.15
N GLY A 27 4.15 12.85 -14.42
CA GLY A 27 4.48 11.82 -15.40
C GLY A 27 3.48 10.67 -15.48
N VAL A 28 2.43 10.67 -14.68
CA VAL A 28 1.34 9.67 -14.77
C VAL A 28 0.70 9.71 -16.15
N GLY A 29 0.67 8.55 -16.82
CA GLY A 29 0.10 8.35 -18.13
C GLY A 29 -1.06 7.37 -18.12
N ALA A 30 -1.77 7.28 -19.25
CA ALA A 30 -2.86 6.31 -19.40
C ALA A 30 -2.37 4.88 -19.19
N GLY A 31 -3.08 4.15 -18.32
CA GLY A 31 -2.77 2.76 -17.99
C GLY A 31 -1.84 2.58 -16.80
N ASP A 32 -1.22 3.63 -16.28
CA ASP A 32 -0.45 3.53 -15.05
C ASP A 32 -1.37 3.22 -13.86
N LEU A 33 -0.88 2.41 -12.93
CA LEU A 33 -1.58 2.15 -11.68
C LEU A 33 -1.20 3.20 -10.64
N MET A 34 -2.18 3.85 -10.06
CA MET A 34 -2.01 4.66 -8.86
C MET A 34 -2.50 3.88 -7.64
N VAL A 35 -1.68 3.86 -6.57
CA VAL A 35 -2.02 3.31 -5.25
C VAL A 35 -2.00 4.44 -4.24
N ALA A 36 -3.08 4.60 -3.49
CA ALA A 36 -3.14 5.60 -2.43
C ALA A 36 -3.26 4.94 -1.05
N PHE A 37 -2.50 5.48 -0.09
CA PHE A 37 -2.68 5.23 1.33
C PHE A 37 -3.18 6.50 2.00
N VAL A 38 -4.32 6.40 2.69
CA VAL A 38 -4.93 7.51 3.41
C VAL A 38 -5.17 7.09 4.85
N GLY A 39 -4.60 7.83 5.79
CA GLY A 39 -4.76 7.56 7.21
C GLY A 39 -5.16 8.78 8.00
N LEU A 40 -5.92 8.56 9.07
CA LEU A 40 -6.45 9.62 9.92
C LEU A 40 -6.59 9.18 11.39
N ILE A 41 -6.50 10.15 12.27
CA ILE A 41 -6.81 9.97 13.69
C ILE A 41 -8.34 9.91 13.86
N GLY A 42 -8.82 8.76 14.33
CA GLY A 42 -10.23 8.45 14.48
C GLY A 42 -10.73 7.40 13.48
N VAL A 43 -11.90 6.88 13.71
CA VAL A 43 -12.60 5.94 12.82
C VAL A 43 -13.86 6.62 12.34
N VAL A 44 -13.74 7.37 11.25
CA VAL A 44 -14.84 8.04 10.55
C VAL A 44 -14.90 7.56 9.11
N ASP A 45 -16.01 7.75 8.45
CA ASP A 45 -16.14 7.39 7.05
C ASP A 45 -15.17 8.22 6.19
N VAL A 46 -14.54 7.55 5.22
CA VAL A 46 -13.67 8.15 4.22
C VAL A 46 -14.31 7.93 2.86
N ILE A 47 -14.65 9.02 2.20
CA ILE A 47 -15.23 9.02 0.87
C ILE A 47 -14.09 9.21 -0.12
N ALA A 48 -13.79 8.16 -0.87
CA ALA A 48 -12.77 8.23 -1.91
C ALA A 48 -13.28 9.01 -3.14
N PRO A 49 -12.42 9.76 -3.83
CA PRO A 49 -12.80 10.45 -5.04
C PRO A 49 -13.21 9.47 -6.16
N ALA A 50 -13.99 9.97 -7.12
CA ALA A 50 -14.51 9.14 -8.20
C ALA A 50 -13.40 8.40 -8.95
N GLY A 51 -13.63 7.11 -9.21
CA GLY A 51 -12.70 6.23 -9.92
C GLY A 51 -11.63 5.57 -9.04
N TRP A 52 -11.53 5.92 -7.76
CA TRP A 52 -10.72 5.20 -6.79
C TRP A 52 -11.53 4.06 -6.14
N THR A 53 -10.93 2.90 -6.05
CA THR A 53 -11.55 1.70 -5.47
C THR A 53 -10.75 1.28 -4.22
N PRO A 54 -11.39 1.06 -3.07
CA PRO A 54 -10.69 0.51 -1.92
C PRO A 54 -10.21 -0.91 -2.23
N ILE A 55 -8.97 -1.23 -1.81
CA ILE A 55 -8.40 -2.58 -1.96
C ILE A 55 -9.16 -3.57 -1.06
N ASP A 56 -9.47 -3.14 0.16
CA ASP A 56 -10.27 -3.87 1.16
C ASP A 56 -10.82 -2.86 2.18
N ALA A 57 -11.60 -3.32 3.15
CA ALA A 57 -12.00 -2.51 4.29
C ALA A 57 -10.77 -1.90 5.00
N PRO A 58 -10.84 -0.68 5.52
CA PRO A 58 -9.69 -0.03 6.15
C PRO A 58 -9.16 -0.81 7.35
N ALA A 59 -7.89 -0.58 7.70
CA ALA A 59 -7.27 -1.07 8.92
C ALA A 59 -7.59 -0.09 10.06
N ASP A 60 -8.46 -0.52 10.99
CA ASP A 60 -8.89 0.29 12.15
C ASP A 60 -8.19 -0.21 13.41
N ALA A 61 -7.31 0.61 14.00
CA ALA A 61 -6.69 0.34 15.29
C ALA A 61 -7.50 1.02 16.41
N GLY A 62 -8.23 0.20 17.15
CA GLY A 62 -9.20 0.67 18.13
C GLY A 62 -10.25 1.59 17.50
N SER A 63 -10.61 2.66 18.21
CA SER A 63 -11.55 3.69 17.71
C SER A 63 -10.86 4.98 17.23
N ASN A 64 -9.52 5.01 17.18
CA ASN A 64 -8.78 6.26 17.06
C ASN A 64 -7.71 6.31 15.98
N LEU A 65 -7.56 5.28 15.17
CA LEU A 65 -6.68 5.31 14.00
C LEU A 65 -7.29 4.47 12.90
N ARG A 66 -7.37 5.02 11.69
CA ARG A 66 -7.81 4.35 10.47
C ARG A 66 -6.77 4.54 9.37
N VAL A 67 -6.48 3.49 8.62
CA VAL A 67 -5.68 3.55 7.38
C VAL A 67 -6.40 2.79 6.28
N GLY A 68 -6.74 3.47 5.20
CA GLY A 68 -7.30 2.91 3.98
C GLY A 68 -6.24 2.78 2.88
N ALA A 69 -6.41 1.78 2.02
CA ALA A 69 -5.62 1.60 0.80
C ALA A 69 -6.56 1.56 -0.40
N TYR A 70 -6.22 2.29 -1.46
CA TYR A 70 -7.05 2.48 -2.63
C TYR A 70 -6.22 2.32 -3.89
N VAL A 71 -6.88 1.92 -4.99
CA VAL A 71 -6.26 1.81 -6.31
C VAL A 71 -7.09 2.52 -7.37
N ARG A 72 -6.39 3.01 -8.39
CA ARG A 72 -6.97 3.59 -9.61
C ARG A 72 -6.03 3.35 -10.78
N THR A 73 -6.57 2.87 -11.89
CA THR A 73 -5.86 2.92 -13.17
C THR A 73 -6.04 4.30 -13.78
N ALA A 74 -4.93 4.94 -14.11
CA ALA A 74 -4.92 6.28 -14.67
C ALA A 74 -5.54 6.31 -16.08
N SER A 75 -6.35 7.33 -16.32
CA SER A 75 -6.86 7.68 -17.66
C SER A 75 -5.82 8.53 -18.40
N GLY A 76 -6.07 8.86 -19.65
CA GLY A 76 -5.17 9.76 -20.39
C GLY A 76 -5.25 11.24 -19.99
N SER A 77 -6.12 11.60 -19.05
CA SER A 77 -6.29 12.96 -18.53
C SER A 77 -6.72 12.92 -17.07
N GLU A 78 -5.73 12.79 -16.17
CA GLU A 78 -5.97 12.88 -14.75
C GLU A 78 -6.13 14.35 -14.32
N PRO A 79 -6.92 14.63 -13.24
CA PRO A 79 -6.95 15.97 -12.64
C PRO A 79 -5.59 16.31 -12.01
N ALA A 80 -5.42 17.53 -11.52
CA ALA A 80 -4.20 17.94 -10.84
C ALA A 80 -4.00 17.21 -9.50
N ASP A 81 -5.10 16.88 -8.83
CA ASP A 81 -5.14 16.30 -7.50
C ASP A 81 -6.37 15.42 -7.28
N TYR A 82 -6.37 14.68 -6.16
CA TYR A 82 -7.50 13.91 -5.67
C TYR A 82 -7.76 14.21 -4.20
N THR A 83 -9.04 14.38 -3.84
CA THR A 83 -9.49 14.69 -2.48
C THR A 83 -10.29 13.53 -1.89
N TRP A 84 -9.85 13.03 -0.72
CA TRP A 84 -10.61 12.12 0.13
C TRP A 84 -11.29 12.92 1.22
N GLU A 85 -12.62 12.85 1.28
CA GLU A 85 -13.42 13.54 2.27
C GLU A 85 -13.60 12.69 3.53
N PHE A 86 -13.63 13.32 4.69
CA PHE A 86 -13.85 12.70 6.00
C PHE A 86 -15.19 13.15 6.59
N GLY A 87 -15.83 12.30 7.38
CA GLY A 87 -17.08 12.65 8.06
C GLY A 87 -16.95 13.74 9.14
N SER A 88 -15.74 14.19 9.45
CA SER A 88 -15.42 15.28 10.39
C SER A 88 -13.93 15.58 10.39
N ASN A 89 -13.55 16.77 10.89
CA ASN A 89 -12.17 17.21 10.97
C ASN A 89 -11.27 16.23 11.71
N ARG A 90 -10.19 15.79 11.06
CA ARG A 90 -9.18 14.83 11.56
C ARG A 90 -7.78 15.27 11.18
N LYS A 91 -6.78 14.87 11.98
CA LYS A 91 -5.39 14.86 11.54
C LYS A 91 -5.19 13.68 10.62
N TYR A 92 -4.44 13.87 9.54
CA TYR A 92 -4.37 12.92 8.45
C TYR A 92 -3.00 12.88 7.78
N PHE A 93 -2.80 11.84 6.99
CA PHE A 93 -1.84 11.79 5.89
C PHE A 93 -2.49 11.18 4.66
N GLY A 94 -1.97 11.53 3.49
CA GLY A 94 -2.26 10.91 2.21
C GLY A 94 -0.96 10.71 1.42
N CYS A 95 -0.88 9.63 0.67
CA CYS A 95 0.23 9.34 -0.24
C CYS A 95 -0.32 8.67 -1.48
N ILE A 96 0.03 9.17 -2.67
CA ILE A 96 -0.23 8.53 -3.96
C ILE A 96 1.09 8.09 -4.56
N LEU A 97 1.22 6.79 -4.87
CA LEU A 97 2.34 6.22 -5.63
C LEU A 97 1.82 5.79 -6.99
N ALA A 98 2.57 6.06 -8.05
CA ALA A 98 2.19 5.70 -9.42
C ALA A 98 3.23 4.76 -10.05
N TYR A 99 2.73 3.73 -10.75
CA TYR A 99 3.55 2.68 -11.36
C TYR A 99 3.09 2.37 -12.77
N SER A 100 4.04 2.24 -13.69
CA SER A 100 3.85 1.67 -15.02
C SER A 100 4.22 0.19 -15.06
N GLY A 101 3.81 -0.55 -16.09
CA GLY A 101 4.14 -1.96 -16.25
C GLY A 101 3.45 -2.90 -15.27
N VAL A 102 2.36 -2.47 -14.65
CA VAL A 102 1.50 -3.28 -13.77
C VAL A 102 0.40 -3.95 -14.59
N ASP A 103 0.01 -5.17 -14.23
CA ASP A 103 -1.09 -5.90 -14.88
C ASP A 103 -2.38 -5.07 -14.87
N SER A 104 -2.94 -4.82 -16.04
CA SER A 104 -4.12 -3.96 -16.20
C SER A 104 -5.44 -4.63 -15.78
N VAL A 105 -5.46 -5.96 -15.61
CA VAL A 105 -6.65 -6.74 -15.25
C VAL A 105 -6.67 -7.04 -13.76
N SER A 106 -5.52 -7.41 -13.20
CA SER A 106 -5.37 -7.79 -11.79
C SER A 106 -4.13 -7.12 -11.18
N PRO A 107 -4.12 -5.77 -11.07
CA PRO A 107 -2.93 -5.03 -10.66
C PRO A 107 -2.46 -5.36 -9.24
N VAL A 108 -3.38 -5.67 -8.35
CA VAL A 108 -3.10 -6.10 -6.97
C VAL A 108 -3.16 -7.63 -6.91
N ALA A 109 -1.99 -8.27 -6.81
CA ALA A 109 -1.88 -9.72 -6.74
C ALA A 109 -2.30 -10.27 -5.37
N ALA A 110 -1.95 -9.56 -4.30
CA ALA A 110 -2.29 -9.92 -2.93
C ALA A 110 -2.20 -8.68 -2.03
N HIS A 111 -2.87 -8.71 -0.90
CA HIS A 111 -2.74 -7.68 0.12
C HIS A 111 -2.91 -8.28 1.52
N ALA A 112 -2.40 -7.58 2.51
CA ALA A 112 -2.62 -7.86 3.92
C ALA A 112 -2.66 -6.55 4.70
N LYS A 113 -3.32 -6.58 5.85
CA LYS A 113 -3.34 -5.47 6.80
C LYS A 113 -3.16 -5.99 8.21
N ALA A 114 -2.70 -5.14 9.10
CA ALA A 114 -2.55 -5.43 10.52
C ALA A 114 -2.91 -4.21 11.35
N THR A 115 -3.29 -4.45 12.59
CA THR A 115 -3.47 -3.42 13.61
C THR A 115 -2.88 -3.89 14.92
N ASP A 116 -2.32 -2.98 15.70
CA ASP A 116 -1.82 -3.22 17.04
C ASP A 116 -2.16 -2.05 17.97
N THR A 117 -2.29 -2.33 19.26
CA THR A 117 -2.64 -1.34 20.29
C THR A 117 -1.66 -1.29 21.46
N THR A 118 -0.54 -2.00 21.36
CA THR A 118 0.34 -2.23 22.52
C THR A 118 1.84 -2.13 22.23
N THR A 119 2.24 -2.14 20.95
CA THR A 119 3.66 -2.21 20.56
C THR A 119 4.10 -0.99 19.75
N ASP A 120 5.38 -0.95 19.40
CA ASP A 120 5.99 0.00 18.46
C ASP A 120 6.32 -0.66 17.10
N THR A 121 5.97 -1.94 16.95
CA THR A 121 6.20 -2.71 15.73
C THR A 121 4.91 -3.30 15.21
N ILE A 122 4.78 -3.38 13.89
CA ILE A 122 3.62 -3.98 13.23
C ILE A 122 4.06 -4.77 11.99
N THR A 123 3.52 -5.98 11.84
CA THR A 123 3.82 -6.86 10.71
C THR A 123 2.52 -7.32 10.08
N PRO A 124 2.10 -6.76 8.92
CA PRO A 124 1.06 -7.39 8.13
C PRO A 124 1.43 -8.85 7.82
N SER A 125 0.45 -9.73 7.76
CA SER A 125 0.69 -11.12 7.38
C SER A 125 1.37 -11.20 6.01
N GLY A 126 2.13 -12.28 5.76
CA GLY A 126 2.84 -12.45 4.49
C GLY A 126 1.89 -12.40 3.30
N VAL A 127 2.28 -11.66 2.28
CA VAL A 127 1.60 -11.60 0.99
C VAL A 127 2.41 -12.35 -0.06
N LEU A 128 1.72 -13.00 -0.98
CA LEU A 128 2.35 -13.66 -2.12
C LEU A 128 2.64 -12.59 -3.20
N VAL A 129 3.90 -12.28 -3.39
CA VAL A 129 4.35 -11.39 -4.45
C VAL A 129 4.67 -12.24 -5.68
N PRO A 130 4.13 -11.94 -6.88
CA PRO A 130 4.52 -12.64 -8.12
C PRO A 130 5.98 -12.36 -8.46
N GLY A 131 6.60 -13.22 -9.30
CA GLY A 131 7.94 -12.95 -9.82
C GLY A 131 7.99 -11.63 -10.58
N SER A 132 9.01 -10.82 -10.36
CA SER A 132 9.12 -9.43 -10.84
C SER A 132 8.02 -8.49 -10.34
N GLY A 133 7.22 -8.90 -9.35
CA GLY A 133 6.26 -8.05 -8.66
C GLY A 133 6.93 -7.11 -7.66
N TRP A 134 6.19 -6.13 -7.21
CA TRP A 134 6.61 -5.16 -6.19
C TRP A 134 5.74 -5.27 -4.95
N LEU A 135 6.32 -4.99 -3.78
CA LEU A 135 5.59 -4.89 -2.52
C LEU A 135 5.58 -3.44 -2.04
N LEU A 136 4.39 -2.91 -1.84
CA LEU A 136 4.18 -1.63 -1.21
C LEU A 136 3.80 -1.87 0.25
N THR A 137 4.37 -1.07 1.16
CA THR A 137 4.00 -1.11 2.58
C THR A 137 3.72 0.29 3.09
N ALA A 138 2.69 0.40 3.93
CA ALA A 138 2.36 1.63 4.63
C ALA A 138 2.09 1.32 6.09
N ALA A 139 2.59 2.17 6.98
CA ALA A 139 2.25 2.14 8.40
C ALA A 139 1.84 3.51 8.88
N ALA A 140 0.95 3.53 9.85
CA ALA A 140 0.64 4.74 10.61
C ALA A 140 0.48 4.41 12.08
N GLY A 141 0.72 5.42 12.90
CA GLY A 141 0.54 5.32 14.33
C GLY A 141 -0.07 6.59 14.91
N ARG A 142 -0.78 6.42 16.03
CA ARG A 142 -1.20 7.52 16.85
C ARG A 142 -0.21 7.75 17.97
N TYR A 143 0.40 8.92 17.97
CA TYR A 143 1.38 9.31 18.97
C TYR A 143 0.82 10.33 19.97
N MET A 144 1.20 10.22 21.24
CA MET A 144 0.74 11.07 22.33
C MET A 144 1.91 11.52 23.22
N GLY A 145 2.98 12.06 22.60
CA GLY A 145 4.15 12.45 23.40
C GLY A 145 5.23 13.20 22.60
N THR A 146 6.38 13.36 23.23
CA THR A 146 7.66 13.81 22.66
C THR A 146 8.69 12.72 22.95
N PRO A 147 9.60 12.37 22.10
CA PRO A 147 10.16 13.04 20.92
C PRO A 147 9.51 12.67 19.60
N VAL A 148 10.02 13.24 18.50
CA VAL A 148 9.63 12.89 17.13
C VAL A 148 9.82 11.40 16.86
N VAL A 149 8.80 10.75 16.32
CA VAL A 149 8.83 9.34 15.93
C VAL A 149 9.28 9.24 14.48
N THR A 150 10.20 8.33 14.20
CA THR A 150 10.59 7.92 12.85
C THR A 150 10.27 6.44 12.66
N TRP A 151 10.12 6.03 11.41
CA TRP A 151 9.80 4.65 11.06
C TRP A 151 10.96 4.00 10.33
N SER A 152 11.01 2.67 10.41
CA SER A 152 11.91 1.84 9.62
C SER A 152 11.19 0.57 9.17
N THR A 153 11.66 -0.04 8.08
CA THR A 153 11.24 -1.36 7.60
C THR A 153 12.31 -2.40 7.90
N SER A 154 11.94 -3.67 7.95
CA SER A 154 12.87 -4.79 8.17
C SER A 154 13.76 -5.09 6.96
N ASP A 155 13.53 -4.49 5.80
CA ASP A 155 14.34 -4.66 4.60
C ASP A 155 15.00 -3.35 4.19
N SER A 156 16.33 -3.31 4.24
CA SER A 156 17.10 -2.12 3.88
C SER A 156 17.10 -1.76 2.40
N ASN A 157 16.56 -2.63 1.55
CA ASN A 157 16.43 -2.35 0.11
C ASN A 157 15.10 -1.66 -0.23
N ASP A 158 14.16 -1.59 0.72
CA ASP A 158 12.93 -0.84 0.51
C ASP A 158 13.23 0.64 0.37
N THR A 159 12.60 1.28 -0.63
CA THR A 159 12.72 2.73 -0.86
C THR A 159 11.66 3.46 -0.07
N GLU A 160 12.09 4.40 0.76
CA GLU A 160 11.20 5.25 1.56
C GLU A 160 10.62 6.40 0.72
N HIS A 161 9.31 6.63 0.84
CA HIS A 161 8.57 7.69 0.14
C HIS A 161 7.93 8.70 1.07
N LEU A 162 7.58 8.25 2.25
CA LEU A 162 7.05 9.07 3.33
C LEU A 162 7.62 8.56 4.64
N ASN A 163 8.09 9.45 5.49
CA ASN A 163 8.40 9.17 6.89
C ASN A 163 8.00 10.40 7.70
N LEU A 164 6.70 10.48 7.96
CA LEU A 164 6.10 11.56 8.70
C LEU A 164 6.34 11.35 10.19
N GLY A 165 7.24 12.13 10.74
CA GLY A 165 7.45 12.19 12.19
C GLY A 165 6.27 12.83 12.90
N SER A 166 6.13 12.55 14.18
CA SER A 166 5.17 13.27 15.02
C SER A 166 5.73 14.65 15.35
N ASP A 167 5.04 15.72 14.98
CA ASP A 167 5.39 17.06 15.44
C ASP A 167 5.20 17.18 16.95
N ALA A 168 6.17 17.81 17.62
CA ALA A 168 6.19 17.93 19.08
C ALA A 168 5.06 18.78 19.68
N GLU A 169 4.25 19.44 18.85
CA GLU A 169 3.36 20.51 19.32
C GLU A 169 1.92 20.12 19.62
N ALA A 170 1.47 18.91 19.28
CA ALA A 170 0.05 18.59 19.49
C ALA A 170 -0.19 17.19 20.08
N ALA A 171 -0.94 17.13 21.15
CA ALA A 171 -1.52 15.88 21.63
C ALA A 171 -2.33 15.21 20.50
N GLN A 172 -2.09 13.91 20.26
CA GLN A 172 -2.77 13.07 19.26
C GLN A 172 -2.31 13.32 17.81
N ASN A 173 -1.01 13.30 17.55
CA ASN A 173 -0.46 13.38 16.20
C ASN A 173 -0.54 12.04 15.48
N ILE A 174 -0.79 12.10 14.18
CA ILE A 174 -0.55 10.97 13.29
C ILE A 174 0.93 10.96 12.89
N THR A 175 1.52 9.78 12.87
CA THR A 175 2.82 9.51 12.27
C THR A 175 2.61 8.43 11.23
N ALA A 176 3.32 8.48 10.12
CA ALA A 176 3.13 7.53 9.03
C ALA A 176 4.40 7.34 8.22
N ALA A 177 4.49 6.20 7.57
CA ALA A 177 5.55 5.95 6.61
C ALA A 177 5.06 5.02 5.49
N VAL A 178 5.66 5.19 4.30
CA VAL A 178 5.32 4.43 3.10
C VAL A 178 6.60 4.06 2.38
N TRP A 179 6.70 2.80 1.94
CA TRP A 179 7.82 2.26 1.19
C TRP A 179 7.34 1.43 0.00
N ASP A 180 8.25 1.23 -0.96
CA ASP A 180 8.19 0.15 -1.94
C ASP A 180 9.49 -0.67 -1.98
N SER A 181 9.37 -1.92 -2.36
CA SER A 181 10.50 -2.86 -2.37
C SER A 181 11.35 -2.83 -3.64
N GLY A 182 10.88 -2.17 -4.72
CA GLY A 182 11.39 -2.49 -6.05
C GLY A 182 11.00 -3.90 -6.49
N GLU A 183 11.67 -4.41 -7.53
CA GLU A 183 11.41 -5.74 -8.09
C GLU A 183 11.82 -6.85 -7.13
N LEU A 184 10.92 -7.81 -6.91
CA LEU A 184 11.13 -9.01 -6.09
C LEU A 184 11.15 -10.29 -6.95
N ALA A 185 11.92 -11.28 -6.53
CA ALA A 185 11.99 -12.59 -7.21
C ALA A 185 10.68 -13.40 -7.10
N GLY A 186 9.74 -12.93 -6.32
CA GLY A 186 8.48 -13.62 -6.04
C GLY A 186 8.54 -14.52 -4.81
N GLY A 187 7.37 -14.88 -4.31
CA GLY A 187 7.21 -15.71 -3.11
C GLY A 187 6.48 -15.00 -1.98
N SER A 188 6.30 -15.69 -0.87
CA SER A 188 5.68 -15.10 0.33
C SER A 188 6.64 -14.13 0.99
N THR A 189 6.21 -12.90 1.15
CA THR A 189 7.03 -11.80 1.67
C THR A 189 6.31 -11.09 2.81
N THR A 190 7.07 -10.74 3.85
CA THR A 190 6.60 -9.95 5.00
C THR A 190 7.50 -8.75 5.19
N ARG A 191 6.97 -7.69 5.79
CA ARG A 191 7.74 -6.54 6.30
C ARG A 191 7.30 -6.25 7.73
N THR A 192 8.26 -6.13 8.61
CA THR A 192 8.03 -5.55 9.95
C THR A 192 8.36 -4.07 9.89
N LEU A 193 7.41 -3.25 10.27
CA LEU A 193 7.49 -1.81 10.30
C LEU A 193 7.63 -1.39 11.76
N THR A 194 8.67 -0.62 12.07
CA THR A 194 9.04 -0.26 13.45
C THR A 194 9.09 1.25 13.60
N ALA A 195 8.39 1.74 14.61
CA ALA A 195 8.46 3.13 15.05
C ALA A 195 9.56 3.31 16.11
N SER A 196 10.28 4.43 16.08
CA SER A 196 11.34 4.72 17.05
C SER A 196 10.83 5.09 18.46
N GLY A 197 9.52 5.22 18.64
CA GLY A 197 8.89 5.56 19.93
C GLY A 197 7.62 4.75 20.16
N THR A 198 7.24 4.60 21.41
CA THR A 198 6.04 3.83 21.78
C THR A 198 4.79 4.53 21.25
N LEU A 199 4.06 3.85 20.40
CA LEU A 199 2.78 4.27 19.85
C LEU A 199 1.65 3.53 20.56
N GLY A 200 0.56 4.23 20.84
CA GLY A 200 -0.61 3.59 21.47
C GLY A 200 -1.49 2.83 20.49
N LEU A 201 -1.38 3.13 19.20
CA LEU A 201 -2.19 2.52 18.13
C LEU A 201 -1.36 2.47 16.85
N LEU A 202 -1.39 1.33 16.18
CA LEU A 202 -0.71 1.07 14.91
C LEU A 202 -1.69 0.46 13.89
N ALA A 203 -1.58 0.88 12.65
CA ALA A 203 -2.24 0.25 11.52
C ALA A 203 -1.27 0.18 10.34
N ALA A 204 -1.26 -0.94 9.61
CA ALA A 204 -0.37 -1.14 8.49
C ALA A 204 -1.02 -1.92 7.36
N TRP A 205 -0.50 -1.71 6.15
CA TRP A 205 -0.84 -2.38 4.91
C TRP A 205 0.40 -2.96 4.24
N ALA A 206 0.21 -4.08 3.56
CA ALA A 206 1.11 -4.65 2.57
C ALA A 206 0.30 -4.93 1.31
N VAL A 207 0.76 -4.43 0.15
CA VAL A 207 0.08 -4.55 -1.14
C VAL A 207 1.08 -5.04 -2.17
N ALA A 208 0.85 -6.24 -2.74
CA ALA A 208 1.68 -6.81 -3.79
C ALA A 208 1.13 -6.41 -5.17
N LEU A 209 1.98 -5.85 -6.01
CA LEU A 209 1.66 -5.51 -7.41
C LEU A 209 2.09 -6.63 -8.34
N ALA A 210 1.22 -6.98 -9.30
CA ALA A 210 1.52 -7.90 -10.38
C ALA A 210 2.15 -7.16 -11.55
N PRO A 211 3.26 -7.66 -12.14
CA PRO A 211 3.79 -7.11 -13.38
C PRO A 211 2.86 -7.43 -14.55
N ASP A 212 2.88 -6.55 -15.56
CA ASP A 212 2.24 -6.81 -16.85
C ASP A 212 3.06 -7.87 -17.62
N ASP A 213 2.88 -9.12 -17.22
CA ASP A 213 3.45 -10.27 -17.92
C ASP A 213 2.67 -10.51 -19.21
N ALA A 214 3.01 -9.77 -20.25
CA ALA A 214 2.52 -10.03 -21.61
C ALA A 214 2.88 -11.48 -22.11
N THR A 215 3.41 -12.33 -21.23
CA THR A 215 3.89 -13.68 -21.52
C THR A 215 3.34 -14.79 -20.62
N THR A 216 2.26 -14.61 -19.90
CA THR A 216 1.49 -15.77 -19.46
C THR A 216 0.76 -16.37 -20.67
N THR A 217 1.53 -16.82 -21.68
CA THR A 217 1.06 -17.93 -22.48
C THR A 217 0.83 -19.08 -21.51
N TRP A 218 -0.42 -19.30 -21.16
CA TRP A 218 -0.87 -20.55 -20.63
C TRP A 218 -0.26 -21.64 -21.50
N VAL A 219 0.81 -22.27 -21.02
CA VAL A 219 1.25 -23.54 -21.62
C VAL A 219 0.26 -24.55 -21.11
N PRO A 220 -0.67 -25.04 -21.95
CA PRO A 220 -1.55 -26.09 -21.50
C PRO A 220 -0.66 -27.23 -21.02
N TRP A 221 -0.90 -27.74 -19.83
CA TRP A 221 -0.34 -29.00 -19.40
C TRP A 221 -0.74 -30.04 -20.43
N THR A 222 0.14 -30.35 -21.37
CA THR A 222 0.02 -31.58 -22.15
C THR A 222 0.29 -32.72 -21.16
N VAL A 223 -0.79 -33.30 -20.66
CA VAL A 223 -0.71 -34.61 -20.00
C VAL A 223 -0.10 -35.54 -21.05
N GLY A 224 1.18 -35.85 -20.89
CA GLY A 224 1.83 -36.84 -21.74
C GLY A 224 1.00 -38.11 -21.70
N ALA A 225 0.49 -38.52 -22.84
CA ALA A 225 -0.18 -39.80 -22.98
C ALA A 225 0.80 -40.87 -22.51
N ALA A 226 0.53 -41.48 -21.36
CA ALA A 226 1.18 -42.72 -20.94
C ALA A 226 0.91 -43.76 -22.01
N GLN A 227 1.92 -44.15 -22.80
CA GLN A 227 1.83 -45.32 -23.64
C GLN A 227 1.67 -46.53 -22.71
N ILE A 228 0.48 -47.06 -22.66
CA ILE A 228 0.22 -48.40 -22.10
C ILE A 228 0.72 -49.36 -23.15
N GLY A 229 1.93 -49.89 -22.95
CA GLY A 229 2.44 -51.02 -23.73
C GLY A 229 1.62 -52.24 -23.35
N VAL A 230 0.78 -52.70 -24.25
CA VAL A 230 0.18 -54.04 -24.17
C VAL A 230 1.21 -55.01 -24.76
N GLU A 231 1.92 -55.74 -23.91
CA GLU A 231 2.64 -56.95 -24.38
C GLU A 231 1.60 -57.99 -24.74
N ALA A 232 1.65 -58.42 -26.00
CA ALA A 232 0.90 -59.57 -26.46
C ALA A 232 1.76 -60.81 -26.22
N ASP A 233 1.35 -61.67 -25.28
CA ASP A 233 1.85 -63.02 -25.13
C ASP A 233 1.37 -63.88 -26.30
N SER A 234 2.33 -64.51 -26.97
CA SER A 234 2.10 -65.58 -27.92
C SER A 234 2.81 -66.82 -27.47
#